data_a95082017b04b869103cc8b24bf4c40b
#
_entry.id   a95082017b04b869103cc8b24bf4c40b
#
_cell.length_a   1.000
_cell.length_b   1.000
_cell.length_c   1.000
_cell.angle_alpha   90.00
_cell.angle_beta   90.00
_cell.angle_gamma   90.00
#
_symmetry.space_group_name_H-M   'P 1'
#
loop_
_entity.id
_entity.type
_entity.pdbx_description
1 polymer ?
#
loop_
_entity_poly.entity_id
_entity_poly.type
_entity_poly.pdbx_seq_one_letter_code
_entity_poly.pdbx_strand_id
1 'polypeptide(L)'
;MKKSFFAFVAVLLVAFPSLTGCGKPAGKAAPVFVKDETGIVRRVNPDEKNVYLVFTAHYSENDSGYFENFDGVVPVLNTLKEKGVKASFFPTGVCFEQPQYEEAIRRIIGEGHYLSSHSYAHLVLCENGRTLVDADSLAGDFARMEAQLNRFGLEKKQYYWLIPPYESCNVESRQNMEALGYKLLNPSEGPLFGLDWTTPDMPSYKSIDQMLARLWELEESEGLSGLILLIHAMNYPEKQEVERPYNHLDEIIDTLKARGYGFRTFNDVIAAEAE
;
A
#
# COMPACT_ATOMS: atom_id res chain seq x y z
N MET A 1 -40.01 48.19 -66.10
CA MET A 1 -38.53 48.08 -66.14
C MET A 1 -38.02 48.08 -64.72
N LYS A 2 -37.76 46.88 -64.15
CA LYS A 2 -37.11 46.75 -62.81
C LYS A 2 -35.72 46.15 -63.01
N LYS A 3 -34.68 46.89 -62.65
CA LYS A 3 -33.32 46.45 -62.72
C LYS A 3 -32.99 45.69 -61.41
N SER A 4 -32.69 44.39 -61.54
CA SER A 4 -32.14 43.58 -60.43
C SER A 4 -30.62 43.85 -60.28
N PHE A 5 -30.23 44.19 -59.07
CA PHE A 5 -28.83 44.30 -58.65
C PHE A 5 -28.40 42.96 -57.99
N PHE A 6 -27.49 42.23 -58.61
CA PHE A 6 -26.85 41.09 -58.02
C PHE A 6 -25.62 41.54 -57.24
N ALA A 7 -25.61 41.39 -55.95
CA ALA A 7 -24.43 41.61 -55.10
C ALA A 7 -23.65 40.29 -55.00
N PHE A 8 -22.40 40.32 -55.49
CA PHE A 8 -21.45 39.22 -55.31
C PHE A 8 -20.85 39.33 -53.90
N VAL A 9 -21.10 38.34 -53.06
CA VAL A 9 -20.39 38.18 -51.76
C VAL A 9 -19.17 37.33 -52.02
N ALA A 10 -17.97 37.92 -51.92
CA ALA A 10 -16.73 37.20 -51.93
C ALA A 10 -16.47 36.58 -50.55
N VAL A 11 -16.50 35.25 -50.46
CA VAL A 11 -16.11 34.51 -49.25
C VAL A 11 -14.57 34.38 -49.22
N LEU A 12 -13.93 35.11 -48.33
CA LEU A 12 -12.52 34.95 -48.04
C LEU A 12 -12.32 33.68 -47.17
N LEU A 13 -11.81 32.63 -47.77
CA LEU A 13 -11.32 31.45 -47.03
C LEU A 13 -9.99 31.79 -46.36
N VAL A 14 -10.04 32.06 -45.06
CA VAL A 14 -8.81 32.14 -44.23
C VAL A 14 -8.41 30.71 -43.84
N ALA A 15 -7.36 30.21 -44.46
CA ALA A 15 -6.72 28.96 -44.07
C ALA A 15 -5.96 29.17 -42.75
N PHE A 16 -6.47 28.59 -41.68
CA PHE A 16 -5.71 28.45 -40.41
C PHE A 16 -4.64 27.34 -40.57
N PRO A 17 -3.38 27.62 -40.33
CA PRO A 17 -2.39 26.52 -40.23
C PRO A 17 -2.66 25.70 -39.01
N SER A 18 -3.01 24.42 -39.21
CA SER A 18 -3.06 23.43 -38.16
C SER A 18 -1.65 23.19 -37.63
N LEU A 19 -1.32 23.80 -36.51
CA LEU A 19 -0.14 23.42 -35.72
C LEU A 19 -0.42 22.06 -35.10
N THR A 20 -0.10 20.97 -35.79
CA THR A 20 0.07 19.64 -35.19
C THR A 20 1.39 19.66 -34.40
N GLY A 21 1.31 20.21 -33.20
CA GLY A 21 2.37 20.01 -32.22
C GLY A 21 2.26 18.56 -31.76
N CYS A 22 3.21 17.68 -32.20
CA CYS A 22 3.51 16.44 -31.51
C CYS A 22 4.07 16.77 -30.12
N GLY A 23 3.20 17.08 -29.18
CA GLY A 23 3.54 17.06 -27.77
C GLY A 23 3.79 15.60 -27.40
N LYS A 24 5.03 15.25 -27.01
CA LYS A 24 5.26 14.03 -26.23
C LYS A 24 4.24 14.04 -25.10
N PRO A 25 3.59 12.90 -24.77
CA PRO A 25 2.79 12.82 -23.56
C PRO A 25 3.66 13.31 -22.40
N ALA A 26 3.15 14.27 -21.64
CA ALA A 26 3.84 14.72 -20.44
C ALA A 26 4.09 13.50 -19.58
N GLY A 27 5.36 13.16 -19.31
CA GLY A 27 5.71 12.08 -18.39
C GLY A 27 4.98 12.30 -17.08
N LYS A 28 4.57 11.25 -16.39
CA LYS A 28 3.96 11.37 -15.07
C LYS A 28 4.96 12.11 -14.17
N ALA A 29 4.47 13.04 -13.37
CA ALA A 29 5.32 13.71 -12.39
C ALA A 29 5.88 12.68 -11.39
N ALA A 30 7.13 12.89 -10.95
CA ALA A 30 7.73 12.05 -9.92
C ALA A 30 6.86 12.04 -8.65
N PRO A 31 6.77 10.90 -7.95
CA PRO A 31 5.95 10.80 -6.73
C PRO A 31 6.38 11.79 -5.65
N VAL A 32 5.41 12.43 -5.01
CA VAL A 32 5.62 13.31 -3.85
C VAL A 32 5.38 12.51 -2.58
N PHE A 33 6.34 12.55 -1.65
CA PHE A 33 6.26 11.80 -0.40
C PHE A 33 6.18 12.74 0.81
N VAL A 34 5.21 12.51 1.69
CA VAL A 34 5.21 13.06 3.04
C VAL A 34 5.90 12.06 3.96
N LYS A 35 6.89 12.51 4.71
CA LYS A 35 7.72 11.68 5.58
C LYS A 35 7.59 12.13 7.04
N ASP A 36 7.74 11.19 7.97
CA ASP A 36 7.86 11.49 9.40
C ASP A 36 9.28 12.00 9.76
N GLU A 37 9.48 12.26 11.05
CA GLU A 37 10.77 12.74 11.58
C GLU A 37 11.92 11.73 11.41
N THR A 38 11.62 10.46 11.26
CA THR A 38 12.62 9.42 10.97
C THR A 38 12.96 9.32 9.49
N GLY A 39 12.20 10.01 8.61
CA GLY A 39 12.37 10.01 7.17
C GLY A 39 11.63 8.90 6.44
N ILE A 40 10.71 8.18 7.11
CA ILE A 40 9.88 7.12 6.53
C ILE A 40 8.63 7.74 5.88
N VAL A 41 8.24 7.21 4.71
CA VAL A 41 7.08 7.70 3.97
C VAL A 41 5.78 7.34 4.69
N ARG A 42 4.92 8.33 4.90
CA ARG A 42 3.60 8.24 5.54
C ARG A 42 2.44 8.56 4.61
N ARG A 43 2.67 9.31 3.53
CA ARG A 43 1.68 9.58 2.47
C ARG A 43 2.38 9.66 1.12
N VAL A 44 1.67 9.30 0.06
CA VAL A 44 2.16 9.36 -1.33
C VAL A 44 1.21 10.23 -2.15
N ASN A 45 1.74 11.24 -2.85
CA ASN A 45 0.98 12.17 -3.67
C ASN A 45 -0.25 12.75 -2.94
N PRO A 46 -0.07 13.55 -1.88
CA PRO A 46 -1.16 14.03 -1.03
C PRO A 46 -2.17 14.94 -1.77
N ASP A 47 -1.81 15.44 -2.95
CA ASP A 47 -2.70 16.23 -3.82
C ASP A 47 -3.56 15.36 -4.76
N GLU A 48 -3.30 14.05 -4.81
CA GLU A 48 -4.08 13.11 -5.59
C GLU A 48 -5.08 12.35 -4.72
N LYS A 49 -6.33 12.30 -5.15
CA LYS A 49 -7.39 11.60 -4.40
C LYS A 49 -7.28 10.07 -4.58
N ASN A 50 -6.14 9.52 -4.12
CA ASN A 50 -5.81 8.10 -4.12
C ASN A 50 -5.53 7.58 -2.70
N VAL A 51 -5.86 6.31 -2.44
CA VAL A 51 -5.55 5.58 -1.22
C VAL A 51 -4.69 4.37 -1.58
N TYR A 52 -3.74 4.04 -0.72
CA TYR A 52 -2.86 2.88 -0.81
C TYR A 52 -3.25 1.87 0.26
N LEU A 53 -3.98 0.82 -0.13
CA LEU A 53 -4.28 -0.29 0.78
C LEU A 53 -3.03 -1.15 0.92
N VAL A 54 -2.58 -1.36 2.15
CA VAL A 54 -1.41 -2.19 2.45
C VAL A 54 -1.78 -3.27 3.46
N PHE A 55 -1.28 -4.48 3.24
CA PHE A 55 -1.55 -5.64 4.06
C PHE A 55 -0.24 -6.22 4.56
N THR A 56 -0.12 -6.38 5.88
CA THR A 56 0.99 -7.10 6.52
C THR A 56 0.50 -8.42 7.11
N ALA A 57 1.40 -9.35 7.28
CA ALA A 57 1.18 -10.59 8.01
C ALA A 57 2.51 -11.17 8.50
N HIS A 58 2.44 -11.88 9.60
CA HIS A 58 3.51 -12.71 10.12
C HIS A 58 2.96 -14.12 10.36
N TYR A 59 3.82 -15.13 10.31
CA TYR A 59 3.48 -16.49 10.70
C TYR A 59 4.32 -16.91 11.90
N SER A 60 3.65 -17.33 12.97
CA SER A 60 4.29 -17.82 14.18
C SER A 60 3.54 -19.04 14.71
N GLU A 61 4.28 -20.12 14.92
CA GLU A 61 3.80 -21.34 15.60
C GLU A 61 4.21 -21.26 17.06
N ASN A 62 3.60 -20.41 17.86
CA ASN A 62 3.91 -20.46 19.27
C ASN A 62 2.72 -21.00 20.08
N ASP A 63 3.02 -21.83 21.09
CA ASP A 63 2.05 -22.49 21.97
C ASP A 63 1.35 -21.53 22.96
N SER A 64 1.61 -20.22 22.88
CA SER A 64 1.12 -19.25 23.87
C SER A 64 -0.29 -18.73 23.60
N GLY A 65 -0.98 -19.28 22.59
CA GLY A 65 -2.35 -18.89 22.21
C GLY A 65 -2.43 -17.62 21.37
N TYR A 66 -1.36 -16.86 21.21
CA TYR A 66 -1.26 -15.75 20.29
C TYR A 66 -0.78 -16.28 18.95
N PHE A 67 -1.68 -16.42 17.99
CA PHE A 67 -1.42 -17.10 16.74
C PHE A 67 -1.40 -16.10 15.59
N GLU A 68 -0.21 -15.75 15.11
CA GLU A 68 -0.02 -14.95 13.92
C GLU A 68 -0.02 -15.85 12.68
N ASN A 69 -0.73 -15.45 11.63
CA ASN A 69 -0.88 -16.22 10.40
C ASN A 69 -1.16 -15.29 9.20
N PHE A 70 -1.34 -15.88 8.02
CA PHE A 70 -1.70 -15.15 6.81
C PHE A 70 -3.06 -15.60 6.25
N ASP A 71 -3.95 -16.12 7.10
CA ASP A 71 -5.20 -16.75 6.69
C ASP A 71 -6.23 -15.76 6.12
N GLY A 72 -6.11 -14.48 6.45
CA GLY A 72 -6.92 -13.40 5.87
C GLY A 72 -6.61 -13.08 4.42
N VAL A 73 -5.51 -13.61 3.86
CA VAL A 73 -5.07 -13.26 2.49
C VAL A 73 -6.07 -13.66 1.42
N VAL A 74 -6.70 -14.84 1.52
CA VAL A 74 -7.65 -15.33 0.52
C VAL A 74 -8.94 -14.50 0.50
N PRO A 75 -9.61 -14.24 1.64
CA PRO A 75 -10.72 -13.30 1.71
C PRO A 75 -10.37 -11.92 1.13
N VAL A 76 -9.23 -11.35 1.52
CA VAL A 76 -8.76 -10.05 0.99
C VAL A 76 -8.64 -10.07 -0.53
N LEU A 77 -7.94 -11.06 -1.10
CA LEU A 77 -7.77 -11.18 -2.56
C LEU A 77 -9.11 -11.34 -3.29
N ASN A 78 -10.06 -12.07 -2.72
CA ASN A 78 -11.38 -12.24 -3.31
C ASN A 78 -12.13 -10.91 -3.37
N THR A 79 -12.16 -10.16 -2.26
CA THR A 79 -12.78 -8.83 -2.20
C THR A 79 -12.10 -7.84 -3.16
N LEU A 80 -10.77 -7.78 -3.18
CA LEU A 80 -10.03 -6.90 -4.09
C LEU A 80 -10.34 -7.22 -5.56
N LYS A 81 -10.42 -8.50 -5.91
CA LYS A 81 -10.78 -8.95 -7.26
C LYS A 81 -12.21 -8.56 -7.63
N GLU A 82 -13.18 -8.81 -6.75
CA GLU A 82 -14.57 -8.44 -6.94
C GLU A 82 -14.73 -6.94 -7.14
N LYS A 83 -14.06 -6.14 -6.31
CA LYS A 83 -14.09 -4.67 -6.39
C LYS A 83 -13.22 -4.09 -7.50
N GLY A 84 -12.41 -4.90 -8.20
CA GLY A 84 -11.50 -4.43 -9.24
C GLY A 84 -10.40 -3.49 -8.72
N VAL A 85 -9.94 -3.71 -7.50
CA VAL A 85 -8.92 -2.90 -6.81
C VAL A 85 -7.63 -3.69 -6.65
N LYS A 86 -6.49 -2.99 -6.74
CA LYS A 86 -5.18 -3.55 -6.42
C LYS A 86 -4.68 -2.98 -5.10
N ALA A 87 -3.86 -3.77 -4.41
CA ALA A 87 -3.28 -3.43 -3.11
C ALA A 87 -1.81 -3.82 -3.05
N SER A 88 -1.15 -3.52 -1.92
CA SER A 88 0.24 -3.90 -1.68
C SER A 88 0.33 -4.82 -0.48
N PHE A 89 1.08 -5.90 -0.59
CA PHE A 89 1.22 -6.93 0.42
C PHE A 89 2.67 -6.99 0.92
N PHE A 90 2.82 -7.08 2.22
CA PHE A 90 4.10 -7.11 2.93
C PHE A 90 4.09 -8.24 3.98
N PRO A 91 3.99 -9.51 3.58
CA PRO A 91 4.14 -10.61 4.52
C PRO A 91 5.61 -10.78 4.92
N THR A 92 5.85 -11.35 6.10
CA THR A 92 7.20 -11.77 6.50
C THR A 92 7.66 -12.98 5.70
N GLY A 93 8.98 -13.19 5.64
CA GLY A 93 9.58 -14.30 4.90
C GLY A 93 9.13 -15.68 5.35
N VAL A 94 8.81 -15.84 6.64
CA VAL A 94 8.30 -17.10 7.18
C VAL A 94 6.93 -17.49 6.60
N CYS A 95 6.11 -16.52 6.16
CA CYS A 95 4.86 -16.82 5.45
C CYS A 95 5.10 -17.53 4.10
N PHE A 96 6.21 -17.22 3.43
CA PHE A 96 6.56 -17.83 2.13
C PHE A 96 6.99 -19.29 2.27
N GLU A 97 7.41 -19.72 3.44
CA GLU A 97 7.82 -21.10 3.72
C GLU A 97 6.62 -22.00 4.03
N GLN A 98 5.44 -21.42 4.26
CA GLN A 98 4.24 -22.16 4.58
C GLN A 98 3.53 -22.64 3.30
N PRO A 99 3.43 -23.97 3.07
CA PRO A 99 2.83 -24.51 1.84
C PRO A 99 1.39 -24.04 1.58
N GLN A 100 0.63 -23.83 2.64
CA GLN A 100 -0.77 -23.37 2.55
C GLN A 100 -0.93 -21.98 1.95
N TYR A 101 0.12 -21.12 1.98
CA TYR A 101 0.06 -19.77 1.43
C TYR A 101 0.64 -19.65 0.03
N GLU A 102 1.26 -20.71 -0.51
CA GLU A 102 1.94 -20.63 -1.81
C GLU A 102 1.00 -20.18 -2.94
N GLU A 103 -0.22 -20.72 -3.02
CA GLU A 103 -1.20 -20.32 -4.02
C GLU A 103 -1.63 -18.86 -3.85
N ALA A 104 -1.87 -18.41 -2.62
CA ALA A 104 -2.24 -17.03 -2.33
C ALA A 104 -1.11 -16.06 -2.72
N ILE A 105 0.14 -16.39 -2.43
CA ILE A 105 1.31 -15.58 -2.82
C ILE A 105 1.41 -15.50 -4.36
N ARG A 106 1.20 -16.60 -5.08
CA ARG A 106 1.14 -16.59 -6.54
C ARG A 106 -0.01 -15.76 -7.08
N ARG A 107 -1.17 -15.77 -6.41
CA ARG A 107 -2.30 -14.90 -6.76
C ARG A 107 -1.97 -13.43 -6.56
N ILE A 108 -1.31 -13.05 -5.47
CA ILE A 108 -0.88 -11.65 -5.24
C ILE A 108 -0.11 -11.14 -6.46
N ILE A 109 0.87 -11.91 -6.92
CA ILE A 109 1.69 -11.54 -8.08
C ILE A 109 0.87 -11.60 -9.38
N GLY A 110 0.19 -12.71 -9.64
CA GLY A 110 -0.54 -12.96 -10.89
C GLY A 110 -1.74 -12.04 -11.10
N GLU A 111 -2.35 -11.58 -10.03
CA GLU A 111 -3.46 -10.61 -10.07
C GLU A 111 -2.97 -9.15 -10.12
N GLY A 112 -1.65 -8.90 -10.12
CA GLY A 112 -1.03 -7.59 -10.32
C GLY A 112 -1.01 -6.71 -9.06
N HIS A 113 -1.06 -7.29 -7.88
CA HIS A 113 -0.79 -6.60 -6.62
C HIS A 113 0.71 -6.40 -6.43
N TYR A 114 1.09 -5.45 -5.58
CA TYR A 114 2.47 -5.31 -5.16
C TYR A 114 2.79 -6.33 -4.06
N LEU A 115 3.96 -6.94 -4.10
CA LEU A 115 4.44 -7.88 -3.09
C LEU A 115 5.87 -7.53 -2.69
N SER A 116 6.10 -7.35 -1.39
CA SER A 116 7.41 -7.07 -0.84
C SER A 116 7.55 -7.61 0.59
N SER A 117 8.41 -7.00 1.38
CA SER A 117 8.92 -7.50 2.64
C SER A 117 8.35 -6.80 3.87
N HIS A 118 8.17 -7.59 4.93
CA HIS A 118 8.03 -7.15 6.31
C HIS A 118 9.15 -7.76 7.18
N SER A 119 10.41 -7.81 6.66
CA SER A 119 11.54 -8.65 7.03
C SER A 119 11.27 -10.15 6.86
N TYR A 120 12.30 -10.99 7.07
CA TYR A 120 12.10 -12.44 7.05
C TYR A 120 11.47 -12.94 8.35
N ALA A 121 12.03 -12.57 9.50
CA ALA A 121 11.70 -13.14 10.80
C ALA A 121 10.91 -12.19 11.71
N HIS A 122 10.33 -11.10 11.18
CA HIS A 122 9.60 -10.10 11.97
C HIS A 122 10.46 -9.51 13.09
N LEU A 123 11.65 -9.02 12.75
CA LEU A 123 12.64 -8.53 13.72
C LEU A 123 12.18 -7.25 14.43
N VAL A 124 12.34 -7.19 15.75
CA VAL A 124 12.21 -5.93 16.51
C VAL A 124 13.46 -5.09 16.23
N LEU A 125 13.34 -4.10 15.33
CA LEU A 125 14.49 -3.31 14.84
C LEU A 125 14.99 -2.29 15.86
N CYS A 126 14.08 -1.71 16.62
CA CYS A 126 14.40 -0.72 17.64
C CYS A 126 13.38 -0.72 18.77
N GLU A 127 13.82 -0.27 19.94
CA GLU A 127 12.99 -0.06 21.11
C GLU A 127 13.49 1.16 21.89
N ASN A 128 12.60 2.04 22.32
CA ASN A 128 12.91 3.27 23.05
C ASN A 128 14.03 4.11 22.39
N GLY A 129 14.01 4.19 21.05
CA GLY A 129 15.00 4.91 20.24
C GLY A 129 16.35 4.20 20.06
N ARG A 130 16.54 3.05 20.69
CA ARG A 130 17.75 2.24 20.58
C ARG A 130 17.62 1.19 19.49
N THR A 131 18.61 1.09 18.61
CA THR A 131 18.74 0.01 17.62
C THR A 131 19.03 -1.32 18.33
N LEU A 132 18.26 -2.36 17.98
CA LEU A 132 18.38 -3.70 18.56
C LEU A 132 19.04 -4.71 17.61
N VAL A 133 18.99 -4.44 16.30
CA VAL A 133 19.50 -5.33 15.25
C VAL A 133 20.66 -4.64 14.55
N ASP A 134 21.85 -5.22 14.63
CA ASP A 134 23.01 -4.72 13.90
C ASP A 134 22.89 -4.91 12.38
N ALA A 135 23.75 -4.20 11.62
CA ALA A 135 23.66 -4.19 10.16
C ALA A 135 23.89 -5.58 9.54
N ASP A 136 24.77 -6.42 10.10
CA ASP A 136 25.06 -7.74 9.55
C ASP A 136 23.90 -8.71 9.78
N SER A 137 23.33 -8.70 10.99
CA SER A 137 22.13 -9.47 11.32
C SER A 137 20.94 -9.07 10.45
N LEU A 138 20.75 -7.77 10.24
CA LEU A 138 19.72 -7.24 9.36
C LEU A 138 19.94 -7.69 7.90
N ALA A 139 21.17 -7.59 7.39
CA ALA A 139 21.50 -8.04 6.04
C ALA A 139 21.25 -9.55 5.86
N GLY A 140 21.55 -10.35 6.88
CA GLY A 140 21.25 -11.80 6.87
C GLY A 140 19.75 -12.11 6.80
N ASP A 141 18.92 -11.39 7.57
CA ASP A 141 17.46 -11.52 7.53
C ASP A 141 16.91 -11.14 6.15
N PHE A 142 17.34 -10.00 5.62
CA PHE A 142 16.91 -9.54 4.30
C PHE A 142 17.39 -10.44 3.16
N ALA A 143 18.58 -11.02 3.24
CA ALA A 143 19.04 -11.99 2.25
C ALA A 143 18.14 -13.24 2.20
N ARG A 144 17.66 -13.72 3.36
CA ARG A 144 16.68 -14.82 3.42
C ARG A 144 15.33 -14.40 2.81
N MET A 145 14.87 -13.19 3.09
CA MET A 145 13.64 -12.65 2.50
C MET A 145 13.74 -12.52 0.98
N GLU A 146 14.85 -11.99 0.48
CA GLU A 146 15.11 -11.86 -0.96
C GLU A 146 15.13 -13.22 -1.67
N ALA A 147 15.70 -14.25 -1.03
CA ALA A 147 15.67 -15.61 -1.54
C ALA A 147 14.22 -16.13 -1.72
N GLN A 148 13.31 -15.80 -0.79
CA GLN A 148 11.89 -16.15 -0.93
C GLN A 148 11.24 -15.39 -2.09
N LEU A 149 11.41 -14.07 -2.18
CA LEU A 149 10.83 -13.28 -3.27
C LEU A 149 11.35 -13.73 -4.65
N ASN A 150 12.66 -14.01 -4.74
CA ASN A 150 13.28 -14.52 -5.97
C ASN A 150 12.74 -15.91 -6.36
N ARG A 151 12.42 -16.78 -5.38
CA ARG A 151 11.79 -18.09 -5.63
C ARG A 151 10.43 -17.95 -6.32
N PHE A 152 9.71 -16.86 -6.07
CA PHE A 152 8.47 -16.51 -6.74
C PHE A 152 8.65 -15.69 -8.03
N GLY A 153 9.90 -15.50 -8.49
CA GLY A 153 10.21 -14.85 -9.76
C GLY A 153 10.28 -13.32 -9.71
N LEU A 154 10.33 -12.73 -8.52
CA LEU A 154 10.48 -11.29 -8.35
C LEU A 154 11.95 -10.90 -8.30
N GLU A 155 12.30 -9.76 -8.88
CA GLU A 155 13.62 -9.15 -8.81
C GLU A 155 13.60 -7.93 -7.88
N LYS A 156 14.74 -7.55 -7.28
CA LYS A 156 14.87 -6.42 -6.34
C LYS A 156 14.20 -5.14 -6.81
N LYS A 157 14.32 -4.80 -8.08
CA LYS A 157 13.68 -3.61 -8.67
C LYS A 157 12.15 -3.61 -8.60
N GLN A 158 11.51 -4.73 -8.29
CA GLN A 158 10.06 -4.90 -8.21
C GLN A 158 9.55 -4.86 -6.75
N TYR A 159 10.44 -4.96 -5.72
CA TYR A 159 10.02 -5.08 -4.32
C TYR A 159 10.86 -4.26 -3.33
N TYR A 160 11.49 -3.16 -3.76
CA TYR A 160 12.37 -2.38 -2.89
C TYR A 160 11.66 -1.42 -1.91
N TRP A 161 10.34 -1.25 -2.00
CA TRP A 161 9.54 -0.59 -0.98
C TRP A 161 9.09 -1.59 0.08
N LEU A 162 9.32 -1.33 1.37
CA LEU A 162 8.95 -2.23 2.45
C LEU A 162 8.31 -1.49 3.63
N ILE A 163 7.58 -2.24 4.46
CA ILE A 163 7.13 -1.80 5.78
C ILE A 163 8.06 -2.45 6.82
N PRO A 164 8.70 -1.67 7.72
CA PRO A 164 9.48 -2.25 8.80
C PRO A 164 8.57 -3.01 9.78
N PRO A 165 9.04 -4.13 10.35
CA PRO A 165 8.28 -4.89 11.34
C PRO A 165 7.82 -4.00 12.51
N TYR A 166 6.61 -4.27 13.02
CA TYR A 166 5.96 -3.48 14.07
C TYR A 166 5.74 -2.01 13.71
N GLU A 167 5.85 -1.64 12.42
CA GLU A 167 5.84 -0.24 11.92
C GLU A 167 6.85 0.64 12.71
N SER A 168 7.82 0.02 13.35
CA SER A 168 8.78 0.64 14.28
C SER A 168 10.19 0.63 13.70
N CYS A 169 10.77 1.83 13.56
CA CYS A 169 12.10 2.02 13.00
C CYS A 169 12.67 3.35 13.47
N ASN A 170 13.91 3.35 13.93
CA ASN A 170 14.66 4.58 14.18
C ASN A 170 15.52 4.98 12.95
N VAL A 171 16.19 6.11 13.04
CA VAL A 171 17.02 6.63 11.93
C VAL A 171 18.13 5.66 11.54
N GLU A 172 18.80 5.03 12.50
CA GLU A 172 19.89 4.07 12.24
C GLU A 172 19.36 2.81 11.54
N SER A 173 18.28 2.20 12.05
CA SER A 173 17.68 1.02 11.42
C SER A 173 17.19 1.33 10.00
N ARG A 174 16.61 2.52 9.78
CA ARG A 174 16.23 3.00 8.44
C ARG A 174 17.45 3.08 7.52
N GLN A 175 18.53 3.73 7.97
CA GLN A 175 19.76 3.87 7.18
C GLN A 175 20.38 2.52 6.82
N ASN A 176 20.34 1.55 7.73
CA ASN A 176 20.81 0.19 7.47
C ASN A 176 19.99 -0.50 6.37
N MET A 177 18.65 -0.35 6.38
CA MET A 177 17.79 -0.89 5.31
C MET A 177 17.98 -0.15 3.99
N GLU A 178 18.15 1.16 4.01
CA GLU A 178 18.46 1.96 2.81
C GLU A 178 19.81 1.56 2.19
N ALA A 179 20.81 1.24 3.01
CA ALA A 179 22.11 0.72 2.55
C ALA A 179 21.97 -0.64 1.84
N LEU A 180 20.96 -1.44 2.20
CA LEU A 180 20.60 -2.67 1.48
C LEU A 180 19.75 -2.41 0.22
N GLY A 181 19.49 -1.14 -0.14
CA GLY A 181 18.74 -0.75 -1.34
C GLY A 181 17.22 -0.73 -1.17
N TYR A 182 16.71 -0.67 0.05
CA TYR A 182 15.30 -0.55 0.32
C TYR A 182 14.85 0.90 0.53
N LYS A 183 13.58 1.17 0.26
CA LYS A 183 12.86 2.39 0.65
C LYS A 183 11.75 1.99 1.63
N LEU A 184 11.50 2.85 2.60
CA LEU A 184 10.59 2.53 3.69
C LEU A 184 9.32 3.36 3.64
N LEU A 185 8.23 2.67 3.93
CA LEU A 185 6.92 3.28 4.17
C LEU A 185 6.36 2.75 5.49
N ASN A 186 5.47 3.52 6.07
CA ASN A 186 4.64 3.11 7.21
C ASN A 186 3.19 3.57 6.97
N PRO A 187 2.21 3.01 7.67
CA PRO A 187 0.84 3.50 7.61
C PRO A 187 0.79 4.99 7.96
N SER A 188 -0.13 5.70 7.32
CA SER A 188 -0.42 7.09 7.67
C SER A 188 -0.91 7.19 9.11
N GLU A 189 -0.54 8.27 9.78
CA GLU A 189 -1.06 8.56 11.11
C GLU A 189 -2.55 8.91 11.05
N GLY A 190 -3.24 8.61 12.13
CA GLY A 190 -4.65 8.97 12.32
C GLY A 190 -5.63 7.80 12.25
N PRO A 191 -5.64 6.93 11.22
CA PRO A 191 -6.43 5.71 11.23
C PRO A 191 -6.03 4.78 12.37
N LEU A 192 -7.02 4.04 12.92
CA LEU A 192 -6.79 3.08 14.01
C LEU A 192 -6.59 1.65 13.53
N PHE A 193 -6.54 1.43 12.23
CA PHE A 193 -6.50 0.08 11.63
C PHE A 193 -5.23 -0.70 11.96
N GLY A 194 -4.10 -0.04 12.25
CA GLY A 194 -2.91 -0.70 12.78
C GLY A 194 -3.10 -1.37 14.15
N LEU A 195 -4.25 -1.15 14.83
CA LEU A 195 -4.63 -1.80 16.08
C LEU A 195 -5.57 -3.00 15.87
N ASP A 196 -5.82 -3.42 14.65
CA ASP A 196 -6.77 -4.48 14.31
C ASP A 196 -6.38 -5.86 14.85
N TRP A 197 -5.14 -6.05 15.26
CA TRP A 197 -4.63 -7.23 15.95
C TRP A 197 -5.01 -7.28 17.44
N THR A 198 -5.52 -6.19 18.03
CA THR A 198 -5.83 -6.13 19.46
C THR A 198 -7.15 -6.84 19.79
N THR A 199 -7.24 -7.40 21.00
CA THR A 199 -8.42 -8.11 21.53
C THR A 199 -9.07 -7.33 22.66
N PRO A 200 -10.36 -7.58 23.00
CA PRO A 200 -11.14 -6.82 23.98
C PRO A 200 -10.54 -6.71 25.41
N ASP A 201 -9.64 -7.63 25.76
CA ASP A 201 -8.91 -7.62 27.03
C ASP A 201 -7.69 -6.70 27.04
N MET A 202 -7.27 -6.19 25.88
CA MET A 202 -6.12 -5.28 25.76
C MET A 202 -6.54 -3.82 25.98
N PRO A 203 -5.75 -3.03 26.73
CA PRO A 203 -6.05 -1.57 26.94
C PRO A 203 -6.10 -0.76 25.64
N SER A 204 -5.37 -1.18 24.62
CA SER A 204 -5.30 -0.52 23.31
C SER A 204 -6.42 -0.95 22.34
N TYR A 205 -7.27 -1.90 22.74
CA TYR A 205 -8.32 -2.44 21.88
C TYR A 205 -9.20 -1.35 21.26
N LYS A 206 -9.48 -1.53 19.99
CA LYS A 206 -10.48 -0.78 19.24
C LYS A 206 -11.37 -1.76 18.48
N SER A 207 -12.69 -1.57 18.61
CA SER A 207 -13.65 -2.34 17.80
C SER A 207 -13.59 -1.89 16.34
N ILE A 208 -14.09 -2.71 15.44
CA ILE A 208 -14.18 -2.35 14.02
C ILE A 208 -15.02 -1.08 13.81
N ASP A 209 -16.11 -0.90 14.56
CA ASP A 209 -16.94 0.30 14.49
C ASP A 209 -16.16 1.56 14.88
N GLN A 210 -15.29 1.48 15.89
CA GLN A 210 -14.42 2.60 16.27
C GLN A 210 -13.36 2.91 15.20
N MET A 211 -12.80 1.86 14.56
CA MET A 211 -11.84 2.03 13.47
C MET A 211 -12.48 2.68 12.25
N LEU A 212 -13.66 2.20 11.84
CA LEU A 212 -14.44 2.77 10.73
C LEU A 212 -14.87 4.21 11.03
N ALA A 213 -15.43 4.46 12.20
CA ALA A 213 -15.84 5.82 12.61
C ALA A 213 -14.64 6.79 12.55
N ARG A 214 -13.47 6.39 13.04
CA ARG A 214 -12.27 7.22 12.98
C ARG A 214 -11.78 7.45 11.56
N LEU A 215 -11.85 6.45 10.68
CA LEU A 215 -11.47 6.62 9.27
C LEU A 215 -12.36 7.65 8.58
N TRP A 216 -13.66 7.61 8.82
CA TRP A 216 -14.60 8.55 8.20
C TRP A 216 -14.53 9.96 8.81
N GLU A 217 -14.26 10.07 10.11
CA GLU A 217 -13.96 11.36 10.75
C GLU A 217 -12.74 12.05 10.12
N LEU A 218 -11.67 11.28 9.88
CA LEU A 218 -10.47 11.79 9.21
C LEU A 218 -10.76 12.22 7.77
N GLU A 219 -11.55 11.43 7.06
CA GLU A 219 -11.94 11.76 5.69
C GLU A 219 -12.70 13.08 5.62
N GLU A 220 -13.63 13.31 6.55
CA GLU A 220 -14.43 14.53 6.59
C GLU A 220 -13.64 15.77 7.04
N SER A 221 -12.66 15.60 7.92
CA SER A 221 -11.87 16.71 8.48
C SER A 221 -10.64 17.08 7.67
N GLU A 222 -9.92 16.10 7.16
CA GLU A 222 -8.58 16.28 6.55
C GLU A 222 -8.49 15.70 5.13
N GLY A 223 -9.41 14.80 4.76
CA GLY A 223 -9.31 13.99 3.56
C GLY A 223 -8.28 12.87 3.66
N LEU A 224 -8.42 11.89 2.79
CA LEU A 224 -7.56 10.69 2.77
C LEU A 224 -6.64 10.64 1.53
N SER A 225 -6.38 11.77 0.87
CA SER A 225 -5.50 11.82 -0.30
C SER A 225 -4.08 11.37 0.06
N GLY A 226 -3.59 10.38 -0.68
CA GLY A 226 -2.26 9.79 -0.44
C GLY A 226 -2.15 8.89 0.79
N LEU A 227 -3.26 8.57 1.46
CA LEU A 227 -3.28 7.72 2.65
C LEU A 227 -2.72 6.34 2.37
N ILE A 228 -1.86 5.86 3.26
CA ILE A 228 -1.42 4.47 3.35
C ILE A 228 -2.22 3.83 4.49
N LEU A 229 -3.18 2.97 4.14
CA LEU A 229 -4.08 2.30 5.09
C LEU A 229 -3.61 0.88 5.31
N LEU A 230 -3.07 0.60 6.50
CA LEU A 230 -2.63 -0.72 6.92
C LEU A 230 -3.79 -1.54 7.47
N ILE A 231 -3.89 -2.78 7.06
CA ILE A 231 -4.76 -3.82 7.61
C ILE A 231 -3.93 -5.10 7.74
N HIS A 232 -3.99 -5.78 8.87
CA HIS A 232 -3.35 -7.08 9.02
C HIS A 232 -4.20 -8.16 8.32
N ALA A 233 -3.57 -8.92 7.42
CA ALA A 233 -4.21 -10.06 6.76
C ALA A 233 -4.12 -11.34 7.61
N MET A 234 -4.27 -11.19 8.91
CA MET A 234 -4.16 -12.24 9.90
C MET A 234 -5.52 -12.62 10.47
N ASN A 235 -5.67 -13.87 10.84
CA ASN A 235 -6.86 -14.40 11.47
C ASN A 235 -6.56 -14.82 12.91
N TYR A 236 -6.93 -13.97 13.87
CA TYR A 236 -6.78 -14.28 15.30
C TYR A 236 -7.96 -15.12 15.81
N PRO A 237 -7.72 -16.30 16.38
CA PRO A 237 -8.81 -17.17 16.88
C PRO A 237 -9.71 -16.52 17.93
N GLU A 238 -9.15 -15.65 18.77
CA GLU A 238 -9.85 -14.95 19.85
C GLU A 238 -10.73 -13.79 19.34
N LYS A 239 -10.51 -13.35 18.10
CA LYS A 239 -11.27 -12.25 17.52
C LYS A 239 -12.45 -12.78 16.74
N GLN A 240 -13.63 -12.25 17.03
CA GLN A 240 -14.82 -12.60 16.26
C GLN A 240 -14.63 -12.21 14.78
N GLU A 241 -15.23 -12.98 13.88
CA GLU A 241 -15.08 -12.73 12.44
C GLU A 241 -15.49 -11.32 12.03
N VAL A 242 -16.59 -10.83 12.59
CA VAL A 242 -17.10 -9.46 12.36
C VAL A 242 -16.14 -8.36 12.80
N GLU A 243 -15.23 -8.64 13.71
CA GLU A 243 -14.26 -7.68 14.23
C GLU A 243 -12.98 -7.58 13.38
N ARG A 244 -12.90 -8.32 12.27
CA ARG A 244 -11.74 -8.29 11.38
C ARG A 244 -11.92 -7.24 10.30
N PRO A 245 -11.07 -6.18 10.25
CA PRO A 245 -11.23 -5.10 9.26
C PRO A 245 -11.25 -5.59 7.81
N TYR A 246 -10.54 -6.66 7.47
CA TYR A 246 -10.57 -7.17 6.11
C TYR A 246 -11.92 -7.76 5.69
N ASN A 247 -12.81 -8.12 6.65
CA ASN A 247 -14.18 -8.53 6.35
C ASN A 247 -15.12 -7.36 6.07
N HIS A 248 -14.67 -6.12 6.34
CA HIS A 248 -15.32 -4.86 5.98
C HIS A 248 -14.64 -4.16 4.80
N LEU A 249 -13.70 -4.83 4.14
CA LEU A 249 -12.91 -4.24 3.05
C LEU A 249 -13.77 -3.83 1.86
N ASP A 250 -14.84 -4.56 1.57
CA ASP A 250 -15.80 -4.26 0.53
C ASP A 250 -16.53 -2.93 0.79
N GLU A 251 -17.01 -2.71 2.01
CA GLU A 251 -17.66 -1.46 2.44
C GLU A 251 -16.68 -0.28 2.41
N ILE A 252 -15.45 -0.50 2.90
CA ILE A 252 -14.39 0.52 2.89
C ILE A 252 -14.10 0.95 1.45
N ILE A 253 -13.92 -0.02 0.54
CA ILE A 253 -13.62 0.26 -0.87
C ILE A 253 -14.80 0.99 -1.54
N ASP A 254 -16.02 0.53 -1.34
CA ASP A 254 -17.20 1.12 -1.97
C ASP A 254 -17.42 2.56 -1.46
N THR A 255 -17.26 2.79 -0.17
CA THR A 255 -17.38 4.12 0.43
C THR A 255 -16.31 5.08 -0.10
N LEU A 256 -15.05 4.64 -0.17
CA LEU A 256 -13.97 5.45 -0.72
C LEU A 256 -14.19 5.76 -2.20
N LYS A 257 -14.63 4.79 -3.01
CA LYS A 257 -15.00 5.02 -4.42
C LYS A 257 -16.15 6.03 -4.55
N ALA A 258 -17.19 5.88 -3.75
CA ALA A 258 -18.33 6.81 -3.75
C ALA A 258 -17.93 8.24 -3.39
N ARG A 259 -16.89 8.40 -2.55
CA ARG A 259 -16.29 9.69 -2.20
C ARG A 259 -15.25 10.17 -3.22
N GLY A 260 -15.03 9.44 -4.31
CA GLY A 260 -14.17 9.80 -5.45
C GLY A 260 -12.70 9.44 -5.27
N TYR A 261 -12.36 8.55 -4.34
CA TYR A 261 -10.98 8.04 -4.19
C TYR A 261 -10.68 6.95 -5.21
N GLY A 262 -9.48 7.02 -5.80
CA GLY A 262 -8.85 5.92 -6.53
C GLY A 262 -7.97 5.08 -5.61
N PHE A 263 -7.52 3.93 -6.13
CA PHE A 263 -6.61 3.03 -5.41
C PHE A 263 -5.33 2.86 -6.21
N ARG A 264 -4.19 2.92 -5.52
CA ARG A 264 -2.84 2.77 -6.07
C ARG A 264 -2.06 1.75 -5.26
N THR A 265 -1.01 1.24 -5.87
CA THR A 265 -0.08 0.29 -5.28
C THR A 265 1.34 0.83 -5.32
N PHE A 266 2.28 0.15 -4.66
CA PHE A 266 3.69 0.49 -4.80
C PHE A 266 4.29 0.06 -6.15
N ASN A 267 3.59 -0.76 -6.98
CA ASN A 267 3.92 -0.91 -8.40
C ASN A 267 3.75 0.42 -9.16
N ASP A 268 2.67 1.19 -8.87
CA ASP A 268 2.44 2.49 -9.49
C ASP A 268 3.52 3.51 -9.09
N VAL A 269 3.97 3.45 -7.81
CA VAL A 269 5.04 4.31 -7.28
C VAL A 269 6.36 4.00 -8.01
N ILE A 270 6.73 2.72 -8.10
CA ILE A 270 7.95 2.27 -8.80
C ILE A 270 7.91 2.67 -10.27
N ALA A 271 6.77 2.51 -10.94
CA ALA A 271 6.62 2.91 -12.33
C ALA A 271 6.82 4.41 -12.53
N ALA A 272 6.30 5.24 -11.62
CA ALA A 272 6.46 6.69 -11.68
C ALA A 272 7.87 7.17 -11.28
N GLU A 273 8.62 6.40 -10.46
CA GLU A 273 10.03 6.68 -10.16
C GLU A 273 10.98 6.36 -11.33
N ALA A 274 10.57 5.51 -12.26
CA ALA A 274 11.38 5.06 -13.38
C ALA A 274 11.23 5.94 -14.64
N GLU A 275 10.26 6.85 -14.69
CA GLU A 275 10.02 7.83 -15.77
C GLU A 275 10.88 9.08 -15.62
#